data_57002811a90c92b9f4db9da206f2079b
#
_entry.id   57002811a90c92b9f4db9da206f2079b
#
_cell.length_a   1.000
_cell.length_b   1.000
_cell.length_c   1.000
_cell.angle_alpha   90.00
_cell.angle_beta   90.00
_cell.angle_gamma   90.00
#
_symmetry.space_group_name_H-M   'P 1'
#
loop_
_entity.id
_entity.type
_entity.pdbx_description
1 polymer ?
#
loop_
_entity_poly.entity_id
_entity_poly.type
_entity_poly.pdbx_seq_one_letter_code
_entity_poly.pdbx_strand_id
1 'polypeptide(L)'
;APLPETIRCQYRTFTLPLAPLPGEAVLQERAKRNDAVGYQARVSLERLAKGEKLPSSIPYSVQTWSFGTDMAMVFLPGEVVVDYALRIKRELHSQRLWVNGYSNHVPCYIPSERILKEGGYEGGAAMTYYNLSAPLASGLEETIVSECKRQLTDFKPPYDVNKMAGSKPLSPQQSASLIKVAPQYQVELVASEPLVVDPVAIAFGPDGKLWVAEMGDYPSGASSQKPEASSGDVGKPVPYIKREDRPRRGGGRIRFLEDTKGDGKYDKATVFLDKIPYPTGVTVWRKGVLICAAPDILYAEDTDGDGKADVVKVLFTGFGTHNFQARVNSLEYGLDGWVHGSCGLFGGSIKSFNGKTYALGNRDFRIKPDTGELEPASGQTQQGRVRDDFDNWFGCDNTELANHYPMMD
;
A
#
# COMPACT_ATOMS: atom_id res chain seq x y z
N ALA A 1 26.53 5.59 -26.07
CA ALA A 1 27.84 6.22 -26.16
C ALA A 1 28.60 5.95 -24.87
N PRO A 2 29.94 5.78 -24.88
CA PRO A 2 30.74 5.66 -23.66
C PRO A 2 30.59 6.94 -22.84
N LEU A 3 30.65 6.79 -21.49
CA LEU A 3 30.64 7.94 -20.59
C LEU A 3 32.00 8.66 -20.64
N PRO A 4 32.04 9.97 -20.37
CA PRO A 4 33.30 10.70 -20.22
C PRO A 4 34.18 10.09 -19.11
N GLU A 5 35.48 10.15 -19.30
CA GLU A 5 36.46 9.62 -18.33
C GLU A 5 36.50 10.40 -17.01
N THR A 6 36.03 11.65 -17.02
CA THR A 6 36.09 12.51 -15.83
C THR A 6 34.82 12.35 -14.99
N ILE A 7 35.01 11.88 -13.75
CA ILE A 7 33.94 11.78 -12.74
C ILE A 7 34.19 12.87 -11.69
N ARG A 8 33.16 13.69 -11.40
CA ARG A 8 33.16 14.64 -10.28
C ARG A 8 32.20 14.11 -9.22
N CYS A 9 32.71 13.89 -8.02
CA CYS A 9 31.89 13.48 -6.86
C CYS A 9 31.80 14.62 -5.86
N GLN A 10 30.60 14.87 -5.35
CA GLN A 10 30.36 15.82 -4.26
C GLN A 10 29.51 15.17 -3.17
N TYR A 11 29.74 15.58 -1.94
CA TYR A 11 29.01 15.09 -0.76
C TYR A 11 28.90 16.21 0.27
N ARG A 12 27.69 16.41 0.81
CA ARG A 12 27.46 17.36 1.90
C ARG A 12 26.46 16.82 2.88
N THR A 13 26.75 17.01 4.17
CA THR A 13 25.84 16.72 5.28
C THR A 13 25.23 18.00 5.81
N PHE A 14 23.99 17.91 6.26
CA PHE A 14 23.22 18.96 6.94
C PHE A 14 22.15 18.29 7.82
N THR A 15 21.33 19.07 8.50
CA THR A 15 20.23 18.55 9.31
C THR A 15 18.89 18.93 8.70
N LEU A 16 17.93 18.00 8.76
CA LEU A 16 16.52 18.28 8.46
C LEU A 16 15.77 18.39 9.80
N PRO A 17 15.11 19.52 10.08
CA PRO A 17 14.37 19.69 11.32
C PRO A 17 13.11 18.81 11.35
N LEU A 18 12.74 18.38 12.54
CA LEU A 18 11.42 17.80 12.80
C LEU A 18 10.43 18.93 13.11
N ALA A 19 9.15 18.66 12.87
CA ALA A 19 8.05 19.49 13.34
C ALA A 19 8.07 19.58 14.89
N PRO A 20 7.32 20.49 15.51
CA PRO A 20 7.29 20.60 16.96
C PRO A 20 7.05 19.27 17.64
N LEU A 21 7.93 18.93 18.58
CA LEU A 21 7.85 17.69 19.31
C LEU A 21 6.61 17.66 20.21
N PRO A 22 5.96 16.50 20.41
CA PRO A 22 4.85 16.40 21.33
C PRO A 22 5.30 16.65 22.77
N GLY A 23 4.49 17.36 23.53
CA GLY A 23 4.73 17.53 24.97
C GLY A 23 4.58 16.20 25.72
N GLU A 24 5.15 16.15 26.94
CA GLU A 24 5.18 14.94 27.77
C GLU A 24 3.79 14.35 28.03
N ALA A 25 2.78 15.19 28.26
CA ALA A 25 1.39 14.73 28.46
C ALA A 25 0.86 13.95 27.24
N VAL A 26 1.20 14.39 26.02
CA VAL A 26 0.82 13.69 24.77
C VAL A 26 1.56 12.35 24.66
N LEU A 27 2.84 12.31 25.05
CA LEU A 27 3.62 11.08 25.05
C LEU A 27 3.05 10.08 26.08
N GLN A 28 2.67 10.55 27.28
CA GLN A 28 2.05 9.70 28.31
C GLN A 28 0.73 9.08 27.81
N GLU A 29 -0.09 9.85 27.10
CA GLU A 29 -1.33 9.32 26.54
C GLU A 29 -1.05 8.28 25.42
N ARG A 30 -0.11 8.60 24.53
CA ARG A 30 0.31 7.66 23.47
C ARG A 30 0.90 6.36 24.06
N ALA A 31 1.65 6.44 25.16
CA ALA A 31 2.31 5.32 25.80
C ALA A 31 1.34 4.25 26.32
N LYS A 32 0.06 4.60 26.53
CA LYS A 32 -1.00 3.63 26.93
C LYS A 32 -1.39 2.66 25.81
N ARG A 33 -0.99 2.94 24.58
CA ARG A 33 -1.33 2.11 23.43
C ARG A 33 -0.42 0.87 23.37
N ASN A 34 -0.99 -0.23 22.87
CA ASN A 34 -0.24 -1.46 22.64
C ASN A 34 0.13 -1.63 21.15
N ASP A 35 0.84 -0.63 20.61
CA ASP A 35 1.26 -0.58 19.19
C ASP A 35 2.60 0.14 19.06
N ALA A 36 3.08 0.32 17.82
CA ALA A 36 4.33 1.01 17.51
C ALA A 36 4.35 2.44 18.06
N VAL A 37 3.21 3.15 18.03
CA VAL A 37 3.10 4.51 18.57
C VAL A 37 3.28 4.50 20.09
N GLY A 38 2.64 3.55 20.78
CA GLY A 38 2.80 3.39 22.22
C GLY A 38 4.23 3.00 22.61
N TYR A 39 4.85 2.10 21.85
CA TYR A 39 6.25 1.73 22.05
C TYR A 39 7.17 2.94 21.89
N GLN A 40 7.05 3.66 20.80
CA GLN A 40 7.84 4.88 20.54
C GLN A 40 7.66 5.95 21.64
N ALA A 41 6.43 6.12 22.11
CA ALA A 41 6.14 7.08 23.21
C ALA A 41 6.80 6.66 24.51
N ARG A 42 6.77 5.35 24.86
CA ARG A 42 7.47 4.84 26.05
C ARG A 42 8.98 5.07 25.98
N VAL A 43 9.60 4.76 24.81
CA VAL A 43 11.04 5.00 24.60
C VAL A 43 11.37 6.49 24.72
N SER A 44 10.50 7.39 24.23
CA SER A 44 10.68 8.84 24.36
C SER A 44 10.60 9.28 25.83
N LEU A 45 9.63 8.78 26.59
CA LEU A 45 9.50 9.09 28.02
C LEU A 45 10.69 8.56 28.83
N GLU A 46 11.19 7.37 28.55
CA GLU A 46 12.39 6.83 29.18
C GLU A 46 13.62 7.72 28.96
N ARG A 47 13.81 8.25 27.75
CA ARG A 47 14.88 9.21 27.45
C ARG A 47 14.73 10.50 28.25
N LEU A 48 13.51 11.08 28.27
CA LEU A 48 13.23 12.27 29.03
C LEU A 48 13.47 12.05 30.54
N ALA A 49 13.08 10.91 31.10
CA ALA A 49 13.31 10.56 32.49
C ALA A 49 14.82 10.45 32.83
N LYS A 50 15.67 10.11 31.86
CA LYS A 50 17.13 10.11 32.00
C LYS A 50 17.75 11.49 31.78
N GLY A 51 16.95 12.54 31.54
CA GLY A 51 17.43 13.89 31.27
C GLY A 51 17.93 14.09 29.83
N GLU A 52 17.70 13.11 28.93
CA GLU A 52 18.07 13.22 27.53
C GLU A 52 17.05 14.10 26.77
N LYS A 53 17.54 14.82 25.77
CA LYS A 53 16.65 15.57 24.85
C LYS A 53 16.18 14.64 23.72
N LEU A 54 14.92 14.75 23.36
CA LEU A 54 14.43 14.08 22.15
C LEU A 54 15.04 14.75 20.92
N PRO A 55 15.34 13.97 19.86
CA PRO A 55 15.83 14.54 18.59
C PRO A 55 14.85 15.55 18.02
N SER A 56 15.33 16.75 17.70
CA SER A 56 14.56 17.81 17.02
C SER A 56 14.91 17.93 15.54
N SER A 57 15.84 17.13 15.05
CA SER A 57 16.28 17.06 13.67
C SER A 57 16.91 15.69 13.38
N ILE A 58 17.03 15.36 12.11
CA ILE A 58 17.77 14.19 11.65
C ILE A 58 19.01 14.63 10.85
N PRO A 59 20.12 13.89 10.89
CA PRO A 59 21.21 14.08 9.96
C PRO A 59 20.76 13.65 8.56
N TYR A 60 21.15 14.43 7.57
CA TYR A 60 20.84 14.14 6.17
C TYR A 60 22.03 14.49 5.28
N SER A 61 22.09 13.90 4.10
CA SER A 61 23.15 14.18 3.15
C SER A 61 22.63 14.20 1.72
N VAL A 62 23.33 14.92 0.87
CA VAL A 62 23.18 14.83 -0.58
C VAL A 62 24.55 14.46 -1.15
N GLN A 63 24.57 13.41 -1.97
CA GLN A 63 25.72 13.02 -2.75
C GLN A 63 25.40 13.08 -4.24
N THR A 64 26.34 13.57 -5.03
CA THR A 64 26.19 13.60 -6.49
C THR A 64 27.44 13.12 -7.18
N TRP A 65 27.23 12.43 -8.29
CA TRP A 65 28.29 12.08 -9.25
C TRP A 65 27.91 12.65 -10.62
N SER A 66 28.82 13.35 -11.27
CA SER A 66 28.63 13.79 -12.64
C SER A 66 29.74 13.24 -13.54
N PHE A 67 29.34 12.78 -14.71
CA PHE A 67 30.17 12.22 -15.75
C PHE A 67 30.22 13.26 -16.89
N GLY A 68 31.13 14.23 -16.74
CA GLY A 68 31.12 15.43 -17.60
C GLY A 68 29.77 16.15 -17.55
N THR A 69 29.28 16.53 -18.74
CA THR A 69 27.93 17.11 -18.92
C THR A 69 26.87 16.08 -19.33
N ASP A 70 27.26 14.81 -19.55
CA ASP A 70 26.42 13.84 -20.22
C ASP A 70 25.44 13.13 -19.29
N MET A 71 25.88 12.83 -18.08
CA MET A 71 25.08 12.07 -17.10
C MET A 71 25.41 12.53 -15.68
N ALA A 72 24.42 12.54 -14.81
CA ALA A 72 24.62 12.71 -13.39
C ALA A 72 23.78 11.73 -12.56
N MET A 73 24.23 11.46 -11.36
CA MET A 73 23.54 10.66 -10.36
C MET A 73 23.41 11.46 -9.08
N VAL A 74 22.23 11.41 -8.46
CA VAL A 74 21.93 11.97 -7.14
C VAL A 74 21.61 10.81 -6.21
N PHE A 75 22.21 10.82 -5.05
CA PHE A 75 22.06 9.81 -4.00
C PHE A 75 21.47 10.47 -2.77
N LEU A 76 20.27 10.06 -2.39
CA LEU A 76 19.49 10.59 -1.29
C LEU A 76 19.27 9.51 -0.23
N PRO A 77 19.57 9.77 1.03
CA PRO A 77 19.23 8.88 2.13
C PRO A 77 17.73 8.76 2.36
N GLY A 78 17.34 7.63 2.94
CA GLY A 78 15.95 7.39 3.34
C GLY A 78 15.05 6.87 2.23
N GLU A 79 13.81 6.63 2.57
CA GLU A 79 12.75 6.27 1.64
C GLU A 79 12.20 7.54 0.98
N VAL A 80 12.88 7.96 -0.08
CA VAL A 80 12.58 9.23 -0.76
C VAL A 80 11.42 9.06 -1.72
N VAL A 81 10.37 9.89 -1.58
CA VAL A 81 9.22 9.83 -2.47
C VAL A 81 9.56 10.27 -3.89
N VAL A 82 8.83 9.77 -4.87
CA VAL A 82 9.07 9.99 -6.31
C VAL A 82 9.07 11.47 -6.71
N ASP A 83 8.38 12.33 -5.98
CA ASP A 83 8.29 13.77 -6.22
C ASP A 83 9.67 14.42 -6.35
N TYR A 84 10.67 13.95 -5.56
CA TYR A 84 12.05 14.42 -5.66
C TYR A 84 12.68 14.11 -7.01
N ALA A 85 12.52 12.88 -7.50
CA ALA A 85 13.06 12.50 -8.79
C ALA A 85 12.44 13.31 -9.93
N LEU A 86 11.13 13.53 -9.87
CA LEU A 86 10.42 14.34 -10.86
C LEU A 86 10.85 15.80 -10.82
N ARG A 87 10.93 16.37 -9.60
CA ARG A 87 11.31 17.77 -9.40
C ARG A 87 12.75 18.04 -9.79
N ILE A 88 13.70 17.22 -9.30
CA ILE A 88 15.13 17.40 -9.58
C ILE A 88 15.40 17.27 -11.08
N LYS A 89 14.82 16.28 -11.77
CA LYS A 89 14.95 16.13 -13.22
C LYS A 89 14.40 17.32 -13.98
N ARG A 90 13.26 17.85 -13.55
CA ARG A 90 12.64 19.03 -14.16
C ARG A 90 13.50 20.29 -13.95
N GLU A 91 13.98 20.55 -12.73
CA GLU A 91 14.72 21.77 -12.41
C GLU A 91 16.17 21.77 -12.91
N LEU A 92 16.78 20.59 -13.06
CA LEU A 92 18.11 20.42 -13.67
C LEU A 92 18.04 20.15 -15.18
N HIS A 93 16.85 20.17 -15.74
CA HIS A 93 16.64 20.00 -17.18
C HIS A 93 17.33 18.77 -17.79
N SER A 94 17.30 17.60 -17.12
CA SER A 94 18.03 16.44 -17.60
C SER A 94 17.27 15.12 -17.57
N GLN A 95 17.29 14.40 -18.68
CA GLN A 95 16.87 13.01 -18.78
C GLN A 95 17.95 12.03 -18.31
N ARG A 96 19.21 12.41 -18.42
CA ARG A 96 20.35 11.58 -18.01
C ARG A 96 20.74 11.88 -16.56
N LEU A 97 19.71 12.04 -15.72
CA LEU A 97 19.86 12.22 -14.29
C LEU A 97 19.18 11.06 -13.56
N TRP A 98 19.97 10.30 -12.80
CA TRP A 98 19.46 9.25 -11.95
C TRP A 98 19.33 9.76 -10.52
N VAL A 99 18.15 9.67 -9.97
CA VAL A 99 17.90 9.99 -8.57
C VAL A 99 17.63 8.70 -7.83
N ASN A 100 18.48 8.40 -6.85
CA ASN A 100 18.46 7.18 -6.07
C ASN A 100 18.05 7.50 -4.64
N GLY A 101 17.03 6.83 -4.13
CA GLY A 101 16.71 6.76 -2.71
C GLY A 101 17.57 5.70 -1.99
N TYR A 102 17.31 5.48 -0.71
CA TYR A 102 17.98 4.46 0.13
C TYR A 102 19.51 4.52 0.10
N SER A 103 20.06 5.67 -0.22
CA SER A 103 21.50 5.81 -0.42
C SER A 103 22.20 6.22 0.87
N ASN A 104 23.34 5.58 1.15
CA ASN A 104 24.18 5.79 2.35
C ASN A 104 23.53 5.32 3.66
N HIS A 105 22.32 5.74 4.00
CA HIS A 105 21.57 5.29 5.18
C HIS A 105 20.06 5.54 5.00
N VAL A 106 19.25 4.99 5.88
CA VAL A 106 17.78 5.13 5.84
C VAL A 106 17.29 5.70 7.17
N PRO A 107 17.32 7.04 7.34
CA PRO A 107 16.91 7.67 8.60
C PRO A 107 15.38 7.65 8.81
N CYS A 108 14.60 7.74 7.75
CA CYS A 108 13.15 7.69 7.73
C CYS A 108 12.60 7.82 6.29
N TYR A 109 11.29 7.92 6.12
CA TYR A 109 10.67 8.44 4.91
C TYR A 109 11.03 9.91 4.70
N ILE A 110 11.25 10.29 3.44
CA ILE A 110 11.56 11.68 3.04
C ILE A 110 10.42 12.16 2.14
N PRO A 111 9.36 12.76 2.72
CA PRO A 111 8.21 13.24 1.98
C PRO A 111 8.52 14.53 1.21
N SER A 112 7.74 14.80 0.17
CA SER A 112 7.66 16.13 -0.45
C SER A 112 6.80 17.08 0.39
N GLU A 113 6.83 18.38 0.08
CA GLU A 113 5.94 19.36 0.73
C GLU A 113 4.46 19.03 0.49
N ARG A 114 4.14 18.47 -0.66
CA ARG A 114 2.78 18.00 -0.96
C ARG A 114 2.37 16.87 -0.01
N ILE A 115 3.19 15.84 0.09
CA ILE A 115 2.93 14.67 0.93
C ILE A 115 2.91 15.03 2.42
N LEU A 116 3.76 15.96 2.87
CA LEU A 116 3.67 16.49 4.24
C LEU A 116 2.30 17.10 4.54
N LYS A 117 1.73 17.87 3.60
CA LYS A 117 0.41 18.50 3.76
C LYS A 117 -0.73 17.47 3.70
N GLU A 118 -0.60 16.48 2.84
CA GLU A 118 -1.56 15.39 2.71
C GLU A 118 -1.54 14.48 3.94
N GLY A 119 -0.39 14.37 4.62
CA GLY A 119 -0.22 13.48 5.76
C GLY A 119 -0.07 12.02 5.34
N GLY A 120 -0.75 11.12 6.03
CA GLY A 120 -0.69 9.68 5.73
C GLY A 120 0.59 9.02 6.24
N TYR A 121 0.92 7.88 5.65
CA TYR A 121 2.03 7.04 6.08
C TYR A 121 3.37 7.71 5.82
N GLU A 122 3.63 8.08 4.57
CA GLU A 122 4.88 8.71 4.13
C GLU A 122 5.04 10.14 4.68
N GLY A 123 3.92 10.86 4.87
CA GLY A 123 3.91 12.23 5.39
C GLY A 123 4.20 12.34 6.89
N GLY A 124 4.04 11.26 7.66
CA GLY A 124 4.26 11.38 9.09
C GLY A 124 4.08 10.11 9.91
N ALA A 125 3.13 9.23 9.59
CA ALA A 125 2.83 8.07 10.44
C ALA A 125 4.00 7.06 10.49
N ALA A 126 4.76 6.92 9.41
CA ALA A 126 5.92 6.05 9.33
C ALA A 126 7.06 6.44 10.29
N MET A 127 7.13 7.70 10.73
CA MET A 127 8.19 8.18 11.62
C MET A 127 8.26 7.39 12.93
N THR A 128 7.15 6.84 13.36
CA THR A 128 7.06 5.97 14.53
C THR A 128 7.99 4.76 14.46
N TYR A 129 8.11 4.14 13.29
CA TYR A 129 8.95 2.97 13.07
C TYR A 129 10.46 3.29 13.08
N TYR A 130 10.79 4.56 12.84
CA TYR A 130 12.17 5.09 12.94
C TYR A 130 12.46 5.71 14.31
N ASN A 131 11.55 5.50 15.27
CA ASN A 131 11.65 6.04 16.63
C ASN A 131 11.76 7.59 16.68
N LEU A 132 11.10 8.26 15.74
CA LEU A 132 10.97 9.72 15.71
C LEU A 132 9.62 10.12 16.28
N SER A 133 9.64 11.18 17.15
CA SER A 133 8.45 11.62 17.89
C SER A 133 7.56 12.58 17.11
N ALA A 134 8.06 13.10 15.99
CA ALA A 134 7.37 14.06 15.13
C ALA A 134 7.75 13.83 13.65
N PRO A 135 6.90 14.23 12.69
CA PRO A 135 7.23 14.26 11.28
C PRO A 135 8.35 15.27 10.98
N LEU A 136 8.89 15.25 9.77
CA LEU A 136 9.79 16.29 9.28
C LEU A 136 9.07 17.63 9.17
N ALA A 137 9.81 18.73 9.37
CA ALA A 137 9.26 20.07 9.21
C ALA A 137 9.17 20.47 7.73
N SER A 138 8.25 21.41 7.42
CA SER A 138 8.16 22.03 6.10
C SER A 138 9.46 22.76 5.73
N GLY A 139 9.75 22.85 4.43
CA GLY A 139 10.99 23.40 3.88
C GLY A 139 12.07 22.38 3.57
N LEU A 140 11.85 21.08 3.93
CA LEU A 140 12.82 20.03 3.68
C LEU A 140 13.05 19.79 2.18
N GLU A 141 12.00 19.80 1.39
CA GLU A 141 12.07 19.53 -0.06
C GLU A 141 12.95 20.59 -0.74
N GLU A 142 12.72 21.87 -0.43
CA GLU A 142 13.51 22.96 -0.98
C GLU A 142 14.99 22.86 -0.55
N THR A 143 15.23 22.53 0.72
CA THR A 143 16.59 22.32 1.24
C THR A 143 17.34 21.25 0.47
N ILE A 144 16.71 20.09 0.23
CA ILE A 144 17.33 18.96 -0.48
C ILE A 144 17.52 19.30 -1.96
N VAL A 145 16.50 19.84 -2.63
CA VAL A 145 16.56 20.17 -4.05
C VAL A 145 17.58 21.27 -4.33
N SER A 146 17.62 22.31 -3.51
CA SER A 146 18.62 23.38 -3.63
C SER A 146 20.04 22.87 -3.45
N GLU A 147 20.26 21.92 -2.54
CA GLU A 147 21.59 21.30 -2.38
C GLU A 147 21.97 20.44 -3.60
N CYS A 148 21.04 19.68 -4.18
CA CYS A 148 21.28 18.94 -5.43
C CYS A 148 21.68 19.89 -6.56
N LYS A 149 20.97 20.99 -6.71
CA LYS A 149 21.27 22.03 -7.72
C LYS A 149 22.64 22.65 -7.51
N ARG A 150 22.98 22.98 -6.26
CA ARG A 150 24.29 23.54 -5.89
C ARG A 150 25.42 22.59 -6.27
N GLN A 151 25.30 21.28 -5.99
CA GLN A 151 26.31 20.30 -6.32
C GLN A 151 26.43 20.06 -7.84
N LEU A 152 25.35 20.22 -8.56
CA LEU A 152 25.28 20.00 -10.02
C LEU A 152 25.27 21.30 -10.83
N THR A 153 25.78 22.41 -10.29
CA THR A 153 25.79 23.73 -10.94
C THR A 153 26.44 23.70 -12.33
N ASP A 154 27.50 22.93 -12.50
CA ASP A 154 28.22 22.80 -13.77
C ASP A 154 27.65 21.72 -14.71
N PHE A 155 26.65 20.98 -14.24
CA PHE A 155 25.98 19.96 -15.03
C PHE A 155 24.98 20.64 -15.99
N LYS A 156 25.34 20.71 -17.26
CA LYS A 156 24.54 21.30 -18.34
C LYS A 156 24.29 20.25 -19.43
N PRO A 157 23.27 19.42 -19.26
CA PRO A 157 22.98 18.37 -20.22
C PRO A 157 22.58 18.94 -21.59
N PRO A 158 22.95 18.26 -22.66
CA PRO A 158 22.69 18.73 -24.02
C PRO A 158 21.22 18.59 -24.49
N TYR A 159 20.28 18.42 -23.57
CA TYR A 159 18.89 18.10 -23.90
C TYR A 159 17.88 19.15 -23.46
N ASP A 160 16.96 19.44 -24.38
CA ASP A 160 15.80 20.30 -24.13
C ASP A 160 14.70 19.53 -23.37
N VAL A 161 14.43 20.00 -22.16
CA VAL A 161 13.42 19.42 -21.23
C VAL A 161 11.99 19.64 -21.67
N ASN A 162 11.76 20.63 -22.54
CA ASN A 162 10.41 20.86 -23.07
C ASN A 162 9.91 19.67 -23.91
N LYS A 163 10.81 18.77 -24.30
CA LYS A 163 10.47 17.44 -24.86
C LYS A 163 10.12 16.38 -23.81
N MET A 164 10.29 16.69 -22.53
CA MET A 164 9.91 15.85 -21.39
C MET A 164 8.76 16.45 -20.57
N ALA A 165 7.91 17.26 -21.15
CA ALA A 165 6.58 17.44 -20.56
C ALA A 165 6.11 16.04 -20.17
N GLY A 166 5.93 15.80 -18.86
CA GLY A 166 5.72 14.47 -18.32
C GLY A 166 4.82 13.67 -19.24
N SER A 167 5.21 12.48 -19.57
CA SER A 167 4.45 11.64 -20.50
C SER A 167 3.00 11.68 -20.02
N LYS A 168 2.12 12.26 -20.84
CA LYS A 168 0.69 12.19 -20.57
C LYS A 168 0.38 10.72 -20.35
N PRO A 169 -0.52 10.40 -19.43
CA PRO A 169 -0.97 9.03 -19.28
C PRO A 169 -1.25 8.45 -20.66
N LEU A 170 -0.69 7.29 -20.94
CA LEU A 170 -0.92 6.61 -22.21
C LEU A 170 -2.36 6.09 -22.22
N SER A 171 -2.97 6.01 -23.40
CA SER A 171 -4.22 5.28 -23.51
C SER A 171 -4.00 3.80 -23.15
N PRO A 172 -5.03 3.08 -22.72
CA PRO A 172 -4.91 1.65 -22.42
C PRO A 172 -4.29 0.83 -23.55
N GLN A 173 -4.65 1.13 -24.80
CA GLN A 173 -4.12 0.49 -26.02
C GLN A 173 -2.64 0.80 -26.23
N GLN A 174 -2.25 2.06 -26.04
CA GLN A 174 -0.84 2.45 -26.12
C GLN A 174 -0.01 1.79 -25.02
N SER A 175 -0.54 1.73 -23.81
CA SER A 175 0.11 1.06 -22.68
C SER A 175 0.30 -0.44 -22.95
N ALA A 176 -0.76 -1.12 -23.40
CA ALA A 176 -0.70 -2.55 -23.74
C ALA A 176 0.35 -2.84 -24.84
N SER A 177 0.46 -1.98 -25.84
CA SER A 177 1.45 -2.15 -26.94
C SER A 177 2.91 -2.02 -26.51
N LEU A 178 3.17 -1.43 -25.33
CA LEU A 178 4.53 -1.28 -24.80
C LEU A 178 4.97 -2.44 -23.91
N ILE A 179 4.04 -3.31 -23.49
CA ILE A 179 4.35 -4.48 -22.68
C ILE A 179 5.04 -5.52 -23.57
N LYS A 180 6.26 -5.90 -23.16
CA LYS A 180 7.05 -6.91 -23.88
C LYS A 180 6.92 -8.24 -23.13
N VAL A 181 6.51 -9.25 -23.86
CA VAL A 181 6.40 -10.64 -23.35
C VAL A 181 7.29 -11.57 -24.18
N ALA A 182 7.53 -12.79 -23.67
CA ALA A 182 8.24 -13.80 -24.42
C ALA A 182 7.46 -14.21 -25.70
N PRO A 183 8.13 -14.67 -26.77
CA PRO A 183 7.51 -14.87 -28.09
C PRO A 183 6.28 -15.77 -28.12
N GLN A 184 6.14 -16.68 -27.14
CA GLN A 184 5.00 -17.60 -27.04
C GLN A 184 3.78 -17.00 -26.32
N TYR A 185 3.87 -15.76 -25.85
CA TYR A 185 2.78 -15.06 -25.15
C TYR A 185 2.36 -13.81 -25.92
N GLN A 186 1.13 -13.42 -25.73
CA GLN A 186 0.59 -12.14 -26.21
C GLN A 186 -0.08 -11.37 -25.07
N VAL A 187 -0.17 -10.06 -25.22
CA VAL A 187 -0.87 -9.17 -24.28
C VAL A 187 -2.20 -8.78 -24.90
N GLU A 188 -3.27 -9.03 -24.18
CA GLU A 188 -4.62 -8.64 -24.58
C GLU A 188 -5.21 -7.67 -23.55
N LEU A 189 -5.80 -6.59 -24.03
CA LEU A 189 -6.55 -5.65 -23.20
C LEU A 189 -7.99 -6.14 -23.09
N VAL A 190 -8.37 -6.69 -21.93
CA VAL A 190 -9.70 -7.26 -21.68
C VAL A 190 -10.68 -6.27 -21.06
N ALA A 191 -10.18 -5.30 -20.27
CA ALA A 191 -10.95 -4.22 -19.67
C ALA A 191 -10.07 -3.02 -19.35
N SER A 192 -10.64 -1.83 -19.33
CA SER A 192 -10.00 -0.59 -18.91
C SER A 192 -11.04 0.41 -18.41
N GLU A 193 -10.60 1.54 -17.91
CA GLU A 193 -11.49 2.65 -17.58
C GLU A 193 -12.37 3.06 -18.80
N PRO A 194 -13.66 3.33 -18.57
CA PRO A 194 -14.36 3.48 -17.27
C PRO A 194 -15.01 2.18 -16.77
N LEU A 195 -14.82 1.01 -17.43
CA LEU A 195 -15.43 -0.24 -17.00
C LEU A 195 -14.87 -0.72 -15.66
N VAL A 196 -13.60 -0.47 -15.41
CA VAL A 196 -12.90 -0.81 -14.17
C VAL A 196 -12.01 0.35 -13.74
N VAL A 197 -11.99 0.68 -12.44
CA VAL A 197 -11.24 1.81 -11.87
C VAL A 197 -10.53 1.34 -10.59
N ASP A 198 -9.23 1.61 -10.46
CA ASP A 198 -8.42 1.26 -9.29
C ASP A 198 -8.58 -0.22 -8.84
N PRO A 199 -8.45 -1.22 -9.74
CA PRO A 199 -8.61 -2.62 -9.39
C PRO A 199 -7.46 -3.13 -8.52
N VAL A 200 -7.78 -3.81 -7.41
CA VAL A 200 -6.80 -4.38 -6.48
C VAL A 200 -6.90 -5.91 -6.36
N ALA A 201 -8.03 -6.49 -6.73
CA ALA A 201 -8.21 -7.92 -6.79
C ALA A 201 -9.26 -8.29 -7.84
N ILE A 202 -9.10 -9.49 -8.42
CA ILE A 202 -10.04 -10.05 -9.39
C ILE A 202 -10.35 -11.51 -9.04
N ALA A 203 -11.53 -11.97 -9.47
CA ALA A 203 -11.91 -13.39 -9.42
C ALA A 203 -12.85 -13.71 -10.59
N PHE A 204 -12.70 -14.89 -11.16
CA PHE A 204 -13.62 -15.37 -12.19
C PHE A 204 -14.80 -16.12 -11.56
N GLY A 205 -16.00 -15.80 -12.00
CA GLY A 205 -17.21 -16.54 -11.67
C GLY A 205 -17.41 -17.75 -12.59
N PRO A 206 -18.18 -18.76 -12.17
CA PRO A 206 -18.49 -19.92 -12.98
C PRO A 206 -19.36 -19.58 -14.22
N ASP A 207 -19.95 -18.40 -14.23
CA ASP A 207 -20.74 -17.82 -15.29
C ASP A 207 -19.93 -16.94 -16.27
N GLY A 208 -18.59 -16.93 -16.14
CA GLY A 208 -17.67 -16.14 -16.96
C GLY A 208 -17.58 -14.67 -16.58
N LYS A 209 -18.30 -14.22 -15.56
CA LYS A 209 -18.15 -12.86 -15.03
C LYS A 209 -16.78 -12.65 -14.40
N LEU A 210 -16.18 -11.49 -14.63
CA LEU A 210 -14.98 -11.04 -13.94
C LEU A 210 -15.38 -10.15 -12.77
N TRP A 211 -15.22 -10.65 -11.56
CA TRP A 211 -15.43 -9.90 -10.32
C TRP A 211 -14.18 -9.08 -9.99
N VAL A 212 -14.40 -7.84 -9.58
CA VAL A 212 -13.32 -6.88 -9.31
C VAL A 212 -13.58 -6.15 -8.00
N ALA A 213 -12.56 -6.14 -7.13
CA ALA A 213 -12.50 -5.23 -5.99
C ALA A 213 -11.77 -3.96 -6.41
N GLU A 214 -12.46 -2.81 -6.32
CA GLU A 214 -11.94 -1.49 -6.63
C GLU A 214 -11.70 -0.70 -5.34
N MET A 215 -10.48 -0.19 -5.12
CA MET A 215 -10.08 0.54 -3.91
C MET A 215 -9.90 2.03 -4.18
N GLY A 216 -10.97 2.71 -4.62
CA GLY A 216 -10.94 4.15 -4.89
C GLY A 216 -10.79 5.05 -3.65
N ASP A 217 -10.71 4.48 -2.46
CA ASP A 217 -10.51 5.19 -1.20
C ASP A 217 -9.07 5.16 -0.66
N TYR A 218 -8.14 4.55 -1.36
CA TYR A 218 -6.72 4.56 -1.00
C TYR A 218 -6.06 5.88 -1.46
N PRO A 219 -5.16 6.48 -0.65
CA PRO A 219 -4.81 6.18 0.75
C PRO A 219 -5.65 6.93 1.77
N SER A 220 -6.47 7.90 1.37
CA SER A 220 -7.01 8.96 2.23
C SER A 220 -8.46 8.71 2.70
N GLY A 221 -9.13 7.67 2.19
CA GLY A 221 -10.56 7.46 2.40
C GLY A 221 -11.44 8.22 1.40
N ALA A 222 -12.73 7.88 1.35
CA ALA A 222 -13.70 8.38 0.35
C ALA A 222 -14.13 9.84 0.53
N SER A 223 -13.65 10.56 1.51
CA SER A 223 -13.99 11.96 1.71
C SER A 223 -12.75 12.81 1.86
N SER A 224 -12.75 14.00 1.25
CA SER A 224 -11.81 15.09 1.45
C SER A 224 -11.77 15.65 2.88
N GLN A 225 -12.43 15.01 3.84
CA GLN A 225 -12.29 15.31 5.25
C GLN A 225 -11.05 14.63 5.80
N LYS A 226 -10.28 15.38 6.60
CA LYS A 226 -9.01 15.01 7.24
C LYS A 226 -8.96 13.51 7.54
N PRO A 227 -7.88 12.82 7.16
CA PRO A 227 -7.66 11.45 7.58
C PRO A 227 -7.71 11.44 9.10
N GLU A 228 -8.68 10.75 9.69
CA GLU A 228 -8.53 10.34 11.08
C GLU A 228 -7.27 9.49 11.13
N ALA A 229 -6.38 9.85 12.02
CA ALA A 229 -5.11 9.18 12.19
C ALA A 229 -5.32 7.66 12.25
N SER A 230 -5.10 7.00 11.14
CA SER A 230 -5.23 5.54 11.00
C SER A 230 -4.12 4.77 11.73
N SER A 231 -3.27 5.49 12.44
CA SER A 231 -2.19 4.95 13.26
C SER A 231 -2.63 4.53 14.66
N GLY A 232 -3.95 4.44 14.91
CA GLY A 232 -4.48 4.42 16.27
C GLY A 232 -4.88 3.10 16.87
N ASP A 233 -5.21 2.07 16.12
CA ASP A 233 -5.87 0.90 16.71
C ASP A 233 -5.20 -0.45 16.43
N VAL A 234 -3.92 -0.52 16.74
CA VAL A 234 -3.23 -1.81 16.82
C VAL A 234 -3.64 -2.49 18.11
N GLY A 235 -4.36 -3.62 18.02
CA GLY A 235 -4.60 -4.51 19.14
C GLY A 235 -5.82 -4.23 20.03
N LYS A 236 -6.65 -3.23 19.75
CA LYS A 236 -7.96 -3.15 20.39
C LYS A 236 -8.97 -3.95 19.57
N PRO A 237 -9.77 -4.83 20.20
CA PRO A 237 -10.96 -5.38 19.56
C PRO A 237 -11.82 -4.20 19.12
N VAL A 238 -11.99 -4.01 17.82
CA VAL A 238 -12.95 -3.02 17.32
C VAL A 238 -14.32 -3.49 17.78
N PRO A 239 -15.10 -2.70 18.54
CA PRO A 239 -16.43 -3.09 18.94
C PRO A 239 -17.23 -3.46 17.69
N TYR A 240 -17.98 -4.55 17.73
CA TYR A 240 -18.93 -4.87 16.64
C TYR A 240 -19.89 -3.70 16.49
N ILE A 241 -19.70 -2.95 15.42
CA ILE A 241 -20.63 -1.88 15.01
C ILE A 241 -21.57 -2.51 13.98
N LYS A 242 -22.87 -2.50 14.24
CA LYS A 242 -23.85 -2.93 13.25
C LYS A 242 -23.64 -2.15 11.94
N ARG A 243 -23.91 -2.78 10.80
CA ARG A 243 -23.66 -2.19 9.47
C ARG A 243 -24.31 -0.81 9.30
N GLU A 244 -25.52 -0.65 9.80
CA GLU A 244 -26.29 0.61 9.80
C GLU A 244 -25.62 1.75 10.59
N ASP A 245 -24.82 1.41 11.61
CA ASP A 245 -24.16 2.36 12.51
C ASP A 245 -22.70 2.63 12.10
N ARG A 246 -22.17 1.92 11.08
CA ARG A 246 -20.80 2.15 10.59
C ARG A 246 -20.75 3.47 9.83
N PRO A 247 -19.77 4.34 10.12
CA PRO A 247 -19.57 5.53 9.30
C PRO A 247 -19.34 5.08 7.84
N ARG A 248 -20.22 5.53 6.93
CA ARG A 248 -20.17 5.23 5.50
C ARG A 248 -19.01 5.99 4.84
N ARG A 249 -17.78 5.62 5.18
CA ARG A 249 -16.55 6.29 4.69
C ARG A 249 -15.85 5.52 3.56
N GLY A 250 -16.44 4.43 3.08
CA GLY A 250 -15.84 3.64 2.02
C GLY A 250 -16.02 4.28 0.65
N GLY A 251 -14.96 4.41 -0.13
CA GLY A 251 -14.96 4.73 -1.56
C GLY A 251 -14.68 3.53 -2.44
N GLY A 252 -14.42 2.37 -1.83
CA GLY A 252 -14.23 1.13 -2.54
C GLY A 252 -15.54 0.44 -2.89
N ARG A 253 -15.50 -0.45 -3.87
CA ARG A 253 -16.66 -1.18 -4.37
C ARG A 253 -16.29 -2.56 -4.89
N ILE A 254 -17.30 -3.40 -5.00
CA ILE A 254 -17.22 -4.64 -5.76
C ILE A 254 -18.04 -4.46 -7.02
N ARG A 255 -17.47 -4.85 -8.12
CA ARG A 255 -18.05 -4.80 -9.46
C ARG A 255 -17.91 -6.15 -10.13
N PHE A 256 -18.79 -6.46 -11.07
CA PHE A 256 -18.53 -7.53 -12.02
C PHE A 256 -18.62 -7.02 -13.45
N LEU A 257 -17.83 -7.62 -14.31
CA LEU A 257 -17.77 -7.34 -15.73
C LEU A 257 -18.32 -8.55 -16.51
N GLU A 258 -19.01 -8.25 -17.60
CA GLU A 258 -19.60 -9.23 -18.51
C GLU A 258 -19.05 -9.02 -19.93
N ASP A 259 -18.70 -10.10 -20.58
CA ASP A 259 -18.46 -10.16 -22.01
C ASP A 259 -19.80 -10.51 -22.70
N THR A 260 -20.56 -9.48 -23.09
CA THR A 260 -21.90 -9.70 -23.66
C THR A 260 -21.85 -10.14 -25.12
N LYS A 261 -20.68 -10.04 -25.77
CA LYS A 261 -20.50 -10.39 -27.19
C LYS A 261 -19.80 -11.73 -27.38
N GLY A 262 -19.17 -12.28 -26.35
CA GLY A 262 -18.42 -13.52 -26.41
C GLY A 262 -17.12 -13.41 -27.22
N ASP A 263 -16.52 -12.20 -27.25
CA ASP A 263 -15.29 -11.92 -28.00
C ASP A 263 -14.03 -11.93 -27.12
N GLY A 264 -14.15 -12.28 -25.85
CA GLY A 264 -13.07 -12.31 -24.87
C GLY A 264 -12.78 -10.94 -24.25
N LYS A 265 -13.60 -9.93 -24.52
CA LYS A 265 -13.46 -8.59 -23.96
C LYS A 265 -14.69 -8.22 -23.14
N TYR A 266 -14.45 -7.67 -21.98
CA TYR A 266 -15.55 -7.21 -21.15
C TYR A 266 -16.05 -5.87 -21.65
N ASP A 267 -17.37 -5.77 -21.87
CA ASP A 267 -18.00 -4.57 -22.43
C ASP A 267 -19.13 -4.00 -21.56
N LYS A 268 -19.51 -4.72 -20.50
CA LYS A 268 -20.51 -4.26 -19.53
C LYS A 268 -19.97 -4.40 -18.10
N ALA A 269 -20.22 -3.40 -17.27
CA ALA A 269 -19.81 -3.39 -15.87
C ALA A 269 -21.00 -3.03 -14.97
N THR A 270 -21.19 -3.81 -13.92
CA THR A 270 -22.25 -3.60 -12.92
C THR A 270 -21.61 -3.40 -11.55
N VAL A 271 -22.02 -2.35 -10.82
CA VAL A 271 -21.61 -2.14 -9.43
C VAL A 271 -22.49 -3.02 -8.55
N PHE A 272 -21.89 -4.07 -8.01
CA PHE A 272 -22.57 -5.05 -7.17
C PHE A 272 -22.73 -4.59 -5.72
N LEU A 273 -21.69 -4.02 -5.15
CA LEU A 273 -21.72 -3.46 -3.79
C LEU A 273 -20.83 -2.23 -3.72
N ASP A 274 -21.35 -1.12 -3.23
CA ASP A 274 -20.66 0.16 -3.15
C ASP A 274 -20.38 0.56 -1.69
N LYS A 275 -19.48 1.55 -1.52
CA LYS A 275 -19.13 2.15 -0.22
C LYS A 275 -18.56 1.16 0.78
N ILE A 276 -17.70 0.27 0.30
CA ILE A 276 -16.94 -0.66 1.14
C ILE A 276 -15.62 0.02 1.51
N PRO A 277 -15.24 0.06 2.80
CA PRO A 277 -13.95 0.62 3.19
C PRO A 277 -12.81 -0.32 2.77
N TYR A 278 -11.92 0.14 1.91
CA TYR A 278 -10.68 -0.52 1.50
C TYR A 278 -10.84 -2.02 1.18
N PRO A 279 -11.65 -2.40 0.19
CA PRO A 279 -11.76 -3.81 -0.20
C PRO A 279 -10.44 -4.28 -0.79
N THR A 280 -9.94 -5.41 -0.32
CA THR A 280 -8.62 -5.97 -0.68
C THR A 280 -8.70 -7.33 -1.34
N GLY A 281 -9.89 -7.89 -1.48
CA GLY A 281 -10.10 -9.19 -2.12
C GLY A 281 -11.56 -9.45 -2.42
N VAL A 282 -11.80 -10.24 -3.45
CA VAL A 282 -13.11 -10.76 -3.83
C VAL A 282 -12.95 -12.19 -4.31
N THR A 283 -13.86 -13.08 -3.94
CA THR A 283 -13.88 -14.48 -4.38
C THR A 283 -15.32 -14.96 -4.45
N VAL A 284 -15.70 -15.61 -5.53
CA VAL A 284 -17.07 -16.15 -5.69
C VAL A 284 -17.31 -17.26 -4.67
N TRP A 285 -18.45 -17.24 -4.01
CA TRP A 285 -18.86 -18.25 -3.03
C TRP A 285 -20.36 -18.48 -3.10
N ARG A 286 -20.76 -19.71 -3.33
CA ARG A 286 -22.18 -20.09 -3.43
C ARG A 286 -22.90 -19.23 -4.49
N LYS A 287 -23.94 -18.50 -4.09
CA LYS A 287 -24.73 -17.59 -4.95
C LYS A 287 -24.22 -16.15 -4.92
N GLY A 288 -23.15 -15.87 -4.20
CA GLY A 288 -22.62 -14.52 -4.00
C GLY A 288 -21.11 -14.48 -3.99
N VAL A 289 -20.55 -13.57 -3.24
CA VAL A 289 -19.10 -13.33 -3.13
C VAL A 289 -18.66 -13.18 -1.69
N LEU A 290 -17.45 -13.66 -1.39
CA LEU A 290 -16.69 -13.29 -0.21
C LEU A 290 -15.87 -12.06 -0.53
N ILE A 291 -15.80 -11.12 0.42
CA ILE A 291 -15.09 -9.86 0.26
C ILE A 291 -14.16 -9.64 1.45
N CYS A 292 -12.89 -9.44 1.19
CA CYS A 292 -11.93 -8.94 2.18
C CYS A 292 -12.08 -7.43 2.30
N ALA A 293 -12.48 -6.93 3.46
CA ALA A 293 -12.61 -5.52 3.77
C ALA A 293 -12.32 -5.30 5.27
N ALA A 294 -11.04 -5.37 5.64
CA ALA A 294 -10.63 -5.31 7.05
C ALA A 294 -11.35 -4.20 7.83
N PRO A 295 -11.83 -4.50 9.06
CA PRO A 295 -11.54 -5.68 9.86
C PRO A 295 -12.34 -6.94 9.50
N ASP A 296 -13.12 -6.92 8.41
CA ASP A 296 -14.13 -7.93 8.13
C ASP A 296 -13.78 -8.79 6.89
N ILE A 297 -14.27 -10.01 6.92
CA ILE A 297 -14.58 -10.79 5.72
C ILE A 297 -16.11 -10.84 5.63
N LEU A 298 -16.63 -10.33 4.51
CA LEU A 298 -18.06 -10.22 4.23
C LEU A 298 -18.50 -11.32 3.26
N TYR A 299 -19.77 -11.72 3.34
CA TYR A 299 -20.50 -12.38 2.29
C TYR A 299 -21.56 -11.44 1.74
N ALA A 300 -21.66 -11.35 0.43
CA ALA A 300 -22.66 -10.53 -0.25
C ALA A 300 -23.36 -11.34 -1.35
N GLU A 301 -24.69 -11.22 -1.47
CA GLU A 301 -25.52 -11.97 -2.42
C GLU A 301 -26.59 -11.04 -3.01
N ASP A 302 -26.85 -11.20 -4.30
CA ASP A 302 -27.99 -10.68 -5.03
C ASP A 302 -29.09 -11.76 -5.03
N THR A 303 -30.22 -11.47 -4.39
CA THR A 303 -31.32 -12.45 -4.22
C THR A 303 -32.46 -12.23 -5.18
N ASP A 304 -32.58 -11.05 -5.79
CA ASP A 304 -33.67 -10.69 -6.72
C ASP A 304 -33.21 -10.59 -8.18
N GLY A 305 -31.90 -10.67 -8.45
CA GLY A 305 -31.32 -10.73 -9.79
C GLY A 305 -31.14 -9.35 -10.46
N ASP A 306 -31.15 -8.26 -9.69
CA ASP A 306 -30.97 -6.91 -10.24
C ASP A 306 -29.49 -6.54 -10.47
N GLY A 307 -28.56 -7.42 -10.06
CA GLY A 307 -27.12 -7.23 -10.16
C GLY A 307 -26.50 -6.47 -8.99
N LYS A 308 -27.25 -6.26 -7.91
CA LYS A 308 -26.78 -5.60 -6.69
C LYS A 308 -26.98 -6.50 -5.48
N ALA A 309 -26.09 -6.35 -4.51
CA ALA A 309 -26.19 -7.12 -3.29
C ALA A 309 -27.32 -6.64 -2.37
N ASP A 310 -28.35 -7.46 -2.17
CA ASP A 310 -29.42 -7.28 -1.19
C ASP A 310 -28.98 -7.74 0.20
N VAL A 311 -28.24 -8.82 0.24
CA VAL A 311 -27.76 -9.45 1.46
C VAL A 311 -26.28 -9.16 1.62
N VAL A 312 -25.89 -8.64 2.79
CA VAL A 312 -24.49 -8.48 3.17
C VAL A 312 -24.33 -8.90 4.62
N LYS A 313 -23.49 -9.91 4.86
CA LYS A 313 -23.23 -10.49 6.18
C LYS A 313 -21.75 -10.38 6.52
N VAL A 314 -21.44 -10.07 7.79
CA VAL A 314 -20.09 -10.22 8.31
C VAL A 314 -19.92 -11.69 8.74
N LEU A 315 -19.00 -12.40 8.09
CA LEU A 315 -18.68 -13.76 8.46
C LEU A 315 -17.58 -13.82 9.52
N PHE A 316 -16.55 -13.01 9.34
CA PHE A 316 -15.44 -12.92 10.28
C PHE A 316 -15.07 -11.45 10.48
N THR A 317 -14.65 -11.08 11.71
CA THR A 317 -14.25 -9.72 12.04
C THR A 317 -13.07 -9.72 13.01
N GLY A 318 -12.22 -8.69 12.97
CA GLY A 318 -11.09 -8.54 13.89
C GLY A 318 -9.72 -8.59 13.21
N PHE A 319 -9.67 -8.63 11.90
CA PHE A 319 -8.42 -8.50 11.14
C PHE A 319 -7.80 -7.11 11.31
N GLY A 320 -6.47 -7.03 11.32
CA GLY A 320 -5.71 -5.80 11.49
C GLY A 320 -6.02 -4.74 10.42
N THR A 321 -6.13 -3.46 10.84
CA THR A 321 -6.51 -2.34 9.96
C THR A 321 -5.43 -1.24 9.87
N HIS A 322 -4.36 -1.36 10.60
CA HIS A 322 -3.38 -0.29 10.83
C HIS A 322 -2.43 0.00 9.65
N ASN A 323 -2.36 -0.88 8.68
CA ASN A 323 -1.62 -0.63 7.44
C ASN A 323 -2.51 -0.98 6.24
N PHE A 324 -2.73 -0.03 5.33
CA PHE A 324 -3.59 -0.23 4.16
C PHE A 324 -3.02 -1.22 3.15
N GLN A 325 -1.69 -1.37 3.10
CA GLN A 325 -0.98 -2.25 2.17
C GLN A 325 -0.78 -3.69 2.72
N ALA A 326 -1.23 -3.96 3.93
CA ALA A 326 -1.00 -5.23 4.61
C ALA A 326 -2.25 -5.68 5.37
N ARG A 327 -3.38 -5.70 4.69
CA ARG A 327 -4.68 -6.15 5.22
C ARG A 327 -5.02 -7.54 4.73
N VAL A 328 -6.00 -8.19 5.37
CA VAL A 328 -6.54 -9.47 4.92
C VAL A 328 -6.88 -9.44 3.44
N ASN A 329 -6.42 -10.44 2.65
CA ASN A 329 -6.59 -10.49 1.22
C ASN A 329 -6.50 -11.93 0.66
N SER A 330 -6.58 -12.09 -0.66
CA SER A 330 -6.25 -13.31 -1.40
C SER A 330 -7.00 -14.55 -0.92
N LEU A 331 -8.35 -14.48 -0.89
CA LEU A 331 -9.17 -15.67 -0.64
C LEU A 331 -9.14 -16.58 -1.86
N GLU A 332 -8.71 -17.84 -1.68
CA GLU A 332 -8.52 -18.84 -2.73
C GLU A 332 -9.00 -20.19 -2.24
N TYR A 333 -9.61 -20.98 -3.15
CA TYR A 333 -10.06 -22.35 -2.84
C TYR A 333 -8.89 -23.31 -2.75
N GLY A 334 -8.78 -24.04 -1.64
CA GLY A 334 -7.90 -25.20 -1.51
C GLY A 334 -8.55 -26.49 -1.98
N LEU A 335 -7.75 -27.47 -2.38
CA LEU A 335 -8.22 -28.83 -2.70
C LEU A 335 -8.68 -29.57 -1.43
N ASP A 336 -8.34 -29.08 -0.26
CA ASP A 336 -8.75 -29.56 1.07
C ASP A 336 -10.19 -29.17 1.46
N GLY A 337 -10.90 -28.46 0.56
CA GLY A 337 -12.27 -27.98 0.80
C GLY A 337 -12.38 -26.79 1.74
N TRP A 338 -11.28 -26.08 1.98
CA TRP A 338 -11.24 -24.82 2.69
C TRP A 338 -11.03 -23.65 1.73
N VAL A 339 -11.39 -22.45 2.17
CA VAL A 339 -10.98 -21.22 1.53
C VAL A 339 -9.80 -20.65 2.33
N HIS A 340 -8.65 -20.58 1.69
CA HIS A 340 -7.42 -20.04 2.28
C HIS A 340 -7.35 -18.53 2.06
N GLY A 341 -6.64 -17.83 2.94
CA GLY A 341 -6.47 -16.38 2.85
C GLY A 341 -5.17 -15.90 3.48
N SER A 342 -4.75 -14.73 3.03
CA SER A 342 -3.61 -14.00 3.59
C SER A 342 -4.04 -13.14 4.76
N CYS A 343 -3.29 -13.17 5.87
CA CYS A 343 -3.53 -12.32 7.03
C CYS A 343 -3.09 -10.86 6.83
N GLY A 344 -2.35 -10.55 5.77
CA GLY A 344 -1.79 -9.23 5.50
C GLY A 344 -0.71 -8.81 6.49
N LEU A 345 0.04 -9.72 7.10
CA LEU A 345 1.11 -9.59 8.09
C LEU A 345 0.67 -9.41 9.55
N PHE A 346 -0.54 -8.90 9.83
CA PHE A 346 -0.88 -8.49 11.19
C PHE A 346 -1.89 -9.40 11.90
N GLY A 347 -2.55 -10.28 11.16
CA GLY A 347 -3.50 -11.24 11.72
C GLY A 347 -4.59 -10.58 12.56
N GLY A 348 -4.77 -11.06 13.76
CA GLY A 348 -5.75 -10.52 14.71
C GLY A 348 -6.36 -11.56 15.65
N SER A 349 -7.31 -11.09 16.46
CA SER A 349 -8.24 -11.94 17.23
C SER A 349 -9.56 -11.97 16.49
N ILE A 350 -9.78 -13.04 15.74
CA ILE A 350 -10.84 -13.11 14.74
C ILE A 350 -12.10 -13.70 15.35
N LYS A 351 -13.17 -12.93 15.38
CA LYS A 351 -14.49 -13.40 15.80
C LYS A 351 -15.28 -13.85 14.59
N SER A 352 -15.78 -15.06 14.63
CA SER A 352 -16.65 -15.64 13.60
C SER A 352 -18.14 -15.40 13.93
N PHE A 353 -18.99 -15.45 12.92
CA PHE A 353 -20.45 -15.41 13.07
C PHE A 353 -21.01 -16.55 13.91
N ASN A 354 -20.30 -17.67 14.02
CA ASN A 354 -20.69 -18.80 14.88
C ASN A 354 -20.43 -18.55 16.38
N GLY A 355 -19.95 -17.36 16.76
CA GLY A 355 -19.68 -16.95 18.12
C GLY A 355 -18.29 -17.32 18.65
N LYS A 356 -17.51 -18.14 17.94
CA LYS A 356 -16.15 -18.51 18.33
C LYS A 356 -15.17 -17.38 18.02
N THR A 357 -14.10 -17.32 18.79
CA THR A 357 -12.97 -16.40 18.58
C THR A 357 -11.70 -17.21 18.37
N TYR A 358 -10.92 -16.82 17.38
CA TYR A 358 -9.69 -17.49 16.96
C TYR A 358 -8.52 -16.54 17.05
N ALA A 359 -7.45 -16.92 17.73
CA ALA A 359 -6.21 -16.17 17.79
C ALA A 359 -5.37 -16.53 16.56
N LEU A 360 -5.29 -15.64 15.59
CA LEU A 360 -4.57 -15.90 14.35
C LEU A 360 -3.05 -15.62 14.47
N GLY A 361 -2.64 -14.72 15.38
CA GLY A 361 -1.26 -14.22 15.38
C GLY A 361 -0.92 -13.52 14.07
N ASN A 362 0.27 -13.78 13.54
CA ASN A 362 0.71 -13.24 12.25
C ASN A 362 0.62 -14.28 11.11
N ARG A 363 -0.10 -15.37 11.34
CA ARG A 363 -0.18 -16.48 10.37
C ARG A 363 -1.29 -16.25 9.39
N ASP A 364 -1.11 -16.79 8.18
CA ASP A 364 -2.18 -16.96 7.21
C ASP A 364 -3.25 -17.91 7.78
N PHE A 365 -4.38 -17.99 7.11
CA PHE A 365 -5.53 -18.72 7.63
C PHE A 365 -6.27 -19.48 6.54
N ARG A 366 -7.14 -20.39 6.98
CA ARG A 366 -8.17 -21.00 6.15
C ARG A 366 -9.52 -20.96 6.87
N ILE A 367 -10.58 -20.83 6.11
CA ILE A 367 -11.95 -20.71 6.63
C ILE A 367 -12.91 -21.67 5.94
N LYS A 368 -13.96 -22.05 6.66
CA LYS A 368 -15.20 -22.62 6.10
C LYS A 368 -16.31 -21.56 6.22
N PRO A 369 -16.61 -20.85 5.14
CA PRO A 369 -17.59 -19.75 5.21
C PRO A 369 -18.98 -20.20 5.66
N ASP A 370 -19.39 -21.43 5.40
CA ASP A 370 -20.72 -21.95 5.76
C ASP A 370 -20.86 -22.23 7.26
N THR A 371 -19.81 -22.67 7.94
CA THR A 371 -19.85 -23.06 9.35
C THR A 371 -19.20 -22.07 10.28
N GLY A 372 -18.45 -21.11 9.70
CA GLY A 372 -17.70 -20.12 10.47
C GLY A 372 -16.46 -20.68 11.17
N GLU A 373 -15.95 -21.83 10.74
CA GLU A 373 -14.68 -22.37 11.22
C GLU A 373 -13.52 -21.58 10.62
N LEU A 374 -12.49 -21.35 11.44
CA LEU A 374 -11.24 -20.71 11.03
C LEU A 374 -10.07 -21.45 11.68
N GLU A 375 -9.03 -21.70 10.90
CA GLU A 375 -7.77 -22.26 11.38
C GLU A 375 -6.59 -21.44 10.88
N PRO A 376 -5.54 -21.27 11.68
CA PRO A 376 -4.26 -20.75 11.19
C PRO A 376 -3.66 -21.71 10.16
N ALA A 377 -3.11 -21.15 9.08
CA ALA A 377 -2.37 -21.88 8.05
C ALA A 377 -0.89 -21.50 8.07
N SER A 378 -0.06 -22.26 7.38
CA SER A 378 1.35 -21.89 7.15
C SER A 378 1.44 -20.63 6.30
N GLY A 379 2.45 -19.81 6.58
CA GLY A 379 2.72 -18.55 5.89
C GLY A 379 2.41 -17.31 6.71
N GLN A 380 3.00 -16.22 6.28
CA GLN A 380 2.76 -14.84 6.71
C GLN A 380 2.81 -13.98 5.44
N THR A 381 1.74 -14.04 4.68
CA THR A 381 1.68 -13.39 3.37
C THR A 381 1.18 -11.95 3.52
N GLN A 382 1.88 -11.00 2.93
CA GLN A 382 1.39 -9.62 2.80
C GLN A 382 0.35 -9.50 1.71
N GLN A 383 0.66 -10.04 0.52
CA GLN A 383 -0.21 -10.02 -0.66
C GLN A 383 -0.04 -11.31 -1.46
N GLY A 384 -1.07 -11.67 -2.23
CA GLY A 384 -0.93 -12.65 -3.29
C GLY A 384 -0.74 -14.09 -2.82
N ARG A 385 -1.47 -14.53 -1.76
CA ARG A 385 -1.53 -15.96 -1.44
C ARG A 385 -2.27 -16.69 -2.54
N VAL A 386 -1.57 -17.61 -3.21
CA VAL A 386 -2.08 -18.39 -4.33
C VAL A 386 -1.61 -19.82 -4.22
N ARG A 387 -2.22 -20.72 -4.96
CA ARG A 387 -1.80 -22.12 -5.09
C ARG A 387 -1.57 -22.52 -6.54
N ASP A 388 -0.79 -23.56 -6.73
CA ASP A 388 -0.73 -24.28 -8.01
C ASP A 388 -1.79 -25.38 -8.10
N ASP A 389 -1.82 -26.11 -9.20
CA ASP A 389 -2.78 -27.20 -9.45
C ASP A 389 -2.61 -28.40 -8.50
N PHE A 390 -1.51 -28.47 -7.77
CA PHE A 390 -1.17 -29.56 -6.83
C PHE A 390 -1.38 -29.14 -5.36
N ASP A 391 -2.01 -27.98 -5.12
CA ASP A 391 -2.24 -27.39 -3.80
C ASP A 391 -0.97 -26.98 -3.05
N ASN A 392 0.12 -26.72 -3.79
CA ASN A 392 1.27 -26.01 -3.21
C ASN A 392 0.95 -24.53 -3.06
N TRP A 393 1.13 -24.01 -1.86
CA TRP A 393 0.77 -22.64 -1.53
C TRP A 393 1.97 -21.70 -1.58
N PHE A 394 1.77 -20.54 -2.16
CA PHE A 394 2.76 -19.50 -2.34
C PHE A 394 2.22 -18.16 -1.85
N GLY A 395 3.13 -17.26 -1.49
CA GLY A 395 2.81 -15.88 -1.14
C GLY A 395 4.04 -15.00 -1.21
N CYS A 396 3.85 -13.70 -1.06
CA CYS A 396 4.95 -12.73 -1.05
C CYS A 396 4.80 -11.71 0.08
N ASP A 397 5.90 -11.05 0.36
CA ASP A 397 5.96 -9.87 1.23
C ASP A 397 6.93 -8.82 0.65
N ASN A 398 7.20 -7.76 1.40
CA ASN A 398 8.08 -6.68 0.93
C ASN A 398 9.54 -7.11 0.73
N THR A 399 9.95 -8.24 1.28
CA THR A 399 11.35 -8.72 1.25
C THR A 399 11.53 -9.91 0.32
N GLU A 400 10.49 -10.73 0.18
CA GLU A 400 10.53 -11.96 -0.59
C GLU A 400 9.48 -11.96 -1.70
N LEU A 401 9.92 -12.11 -2.95
CA LEU A 401 9.04 -12.11 -4.12
C LEU A 401 8.13 -13.33 -4.18
N ALA A 402 8.58 -14.48 -3.69
CA ALA A 402 7.82 -15.71 -3.62
C ALA A 402 8.31 -16.60 -2.50
N ASN A 403 7.43 -16.92 -1.57
CA ASN A 403 7.63 -17.91 -0.54
C ASN A 403 6.77 -19.13 -0.86
N HIS A 404 7.34 -20.32 -0.80
CA HIS A 404 6.59 -21.57 -0.83
C HIS A 404 6.24 -21.97 0.60
N TYR A 405 4.96 -22.18 0.87
CA TYR A 405 4.44 -22.57 2.18
C TYR A 405 4.04 -24.04 2.14
N PRO A 406 4.93 -24.97 2.50
CA PRO A 406 4.56 -26.38 2.56
C PRO A 406 3.41 -26.56 3.57
N MET A 407 2.39 -27.30 3.17
CA MET A 407 1.34 -27.71 4.09
C MET A 407 1.99 -28.63 5.13
N MET A 408 1.91 -28.26 6.39
CA MET A 408 2.29 -29.18 7.47
C MET A 408 1.05 -29.96 7.86
N ASP A 409 1.16 -31.29 7.83
CA ASP A 409 0.13 -32.22 8.27
C ASP A 409 -0.28 -32.01 9.72
#